data_3200d7e902f230b63baad2c1651effc9
#
_entry.id   3200d7e902f230b63baad2c1651effc9
#
_cell.length_a   1.000
_cell.length_b   1.000
_cell.length_c   1.000
_cell.angle_alpha   90.00
_cell.angle_beta   90.00
_cell.angle_gamma   90.00
#
_symmetry.space_group_name_H-M   'P 1'
#
loop_
_entity.id
_entity.type
_entity.pdbx_description
1 polymer ?
#
loop_
_entity_poly.entity_id
_entity_poly.type
_entity_poly.pdbx_seq_one_letter_code
_entity_poly.pdbx_strand_id
1 'polypeptide(L)'
;MRTLLLLAALFGCTSARADDAAGLGFDPYDQSKVPLEVQPPPDLKGQKIVLVAGSKSHGPGDHEFFAGTAVLMNLLKQTPNVWPVMARDGWPKDESVFDGAACVVFYMDGRGGHPVVKGDRLKKMQALMDKGVGWVNLHYAVDYEPKDGATVVNWMGGYYDPRTSINPHWDADIRALPKHPITRGVKPFNIRDEWYYNMHWVGDKPDVAEAKGVTPILQALPPDNTRGTADAKKYLGRIETVAWAYDRPDGGRGFGFTGGHSHRNWADEDFRRVVVNAILWCAKVDVPEGGAKVAFDPVDLNRNLDQKGKPFQKIAPAGK
;
A
#
# COMPACT_ATOMS: atom_id res chain seq x y z
N MET A 1 -50.45 54.28 26.69
CA MET A 1 -49.70 53.03 26.80
C MET A 1 -49.60 52.42 25.40
N ARG A 2 -48.43 52.51 24.77
CA ARG A 2 -48.17 51.91 23.44
C ARG A 2 -47.22 50.73 23.65
N THR A 3 -47.73 49.55 23.38
CA THR A 3 -47.01 48.28 23.47
C THR A 3 -46.17 48.09 22.21
N LEU A 4 -44.84 48.07 22.36
CA LEU A 4 -43.90 47.78 21.30
C LEU A 4 -43.73 46.25 21.22
N LEU A 5 -44.14 45.64 20.11
CA LEU A 5 -43.77 44.25 19.79
C LEU A 5 -42.41 44.21 19.14
N LEU A 6 -41.43 43.60 19.82
CA LEU A 6 -40.13 43.25 19.21
C LEU A 6 -40.30 41.94 18.41
N LEU A 7 -40.17 42.02 17.09
CA LEU A 7 -39.99 40.84 16.23
C LEU A 7 -38.52 40.45 16.29
N ALA A 8 -38.23 39.28 16.92
CA ALA A 8 -36.91 38.67 16.85
C ALA A 8 -36.82 37.88 15.53
N ALA A 9 -36.04 38.41 14.57
CA ALA A 9 -35.68 37.66 13.36
C ALA A 9 -34.59 36.63 13.72
N LEU A 10 -34.98 35.38 13.77
CA LEU A 10 -34.04 34.25 13.81
C LEU A 10 -33.38 34.14 12.43
N PHE A 11 -32.13 34.68 12.34
CA PHE A 11 -31.22 34.34 11.25
C PHE A 11 -30.77 32.90 11.46
N GLY A 12 -31.41 31.97 10.79
CA GLY A 12 -30.91 30.63 10.62
C GLY A 12 -29.61 30.69 9.81
N CYS A 13 -28.48 30.59 10.50
CA CYS A 13 -27.19 30.38 9.88
C CYS A 13 -27.20 28.95 9.32
N THR A 14 -27.63 28.79 8.07
CA THR A 14 -27.36 27.55 7.33
C THR A 14 -25.86 27.56 7.09
N SER A 15 -25.13 26.78 7.88
CA SER A 15 -23.76 26.40 7.53
C SER A 15 -23.83 25.72 6.16
N ALA A 16 -23.52 26.46 5.10
CA ALA A 16 -23.22 25.86 3.81
C ALA A 16 -22.12 24.83 4.09
N ARG A 17 -22.44 23.56 3.93
CA ARG A 17 -21.47 22.49 4.02
C ARG A 17 -20.36 22.79 3.04
N ALA A 18 -19.12 22.64 3.48
CA ALA A 18 -17.91 22.73 2.63
C ALA A 18 -17.89 21.65 1.52
N ASP A 19 -18.97 20.87 1.43
CA ASP A 19 -19.09 19.61 0.70
C ASP A 19 -19.19 19.78 -0.83
N ASP A 20 -19.36 21.00 -1.34
CA ASP A 20 -19.70 21.19 -2.77
C ASP A 20 -18.65 21.99 -3.57
N ALA A 21 -17.52 22.37 -2.96
CA ALA A 21 -16.49 23.18 -3.62
C ALA A 21 -15.82 22.47 -4.84
N ALA A 22 -16.01 21.15 -4.99
CA ALA A 22 -15.43 20.35 -6.05
C ALA A 22 -16.48 19.60 -6.90
N GLY A 23 -17.78 19.78 -6.65
CA GLY A 23 -18.86 19.07 -7.36
C GLY A 23 -18.82 17.55 -7.15
N LEU A 24 -18.34 17.08 -5.99
CA LEU A 24 -18.23 15.66 -5.69
C LEU A 24 -19.51 15.08 -5.07
N GLY A 25 -20.37 15.91 -4.43
CA GLY A 25 -21.55 15.48 -3.69
C GLY A 25 -21.26 14.75 -2.37
N PHE A 26 -20.00 14.77 -1.90
CA PHE A 26 -19.56 14.19 -0.62
C PHE A 26 -18.32 14.94 -0.09
N ASP A 27 -18.06 14.81 1.22
CA ASP A 27 -16.82 15.31 1.83
C ASP A 27 -15.66 14.36 1.51
N PRO A 28 -14.60 14.81 0.79
CA PRO A 28 -13.44 13.98 0.46
C PRO A 28 -12.65 13.51 1.69
N TYR A 29 -12.77 14.20 2.81
CA TYR A 29 -12.06 13.91 4.06
C TYR A 29 -12.87 13.10 5.07
N ASP A 30 -14.12 12.72 4.74
CA ASP A 30 -14.96 11.88 5.62
C ASP A 30 -14.44 10.44 5.64
N GLN A 31 -13.64 10.13 6.67
CA GLN A 31 -13.12 8.80 6.95
C GLN A 31 -14.04 7.97 7.88
N SER A 32 -15.13 8.56 8.39
CA SER A 32 -15.99 7.95 9.41
C SER A 32 -16.73 6.70 8.94
N LYS A 33 -16.89 6.54 7.63
CA LYS A 33 -17.60 5.40 7.03
C LYS A 33 -16.72 4.18 6.77
N VAL A 34 -15.41 4.29 6.97
CA VAL A 34 -14.49 3.16 6.83
C VAL A 34 -14.51 2.36 8.14
N PRO A 35 -14.92 1.08 8.10
CA PRO A 35 -14.93 0.26 9.31
C PRO A 35 -13.49 -0.07 9.72
N LEU A 36 -13.14 0.26 10.97
CA LEU A 36 -11.81 0.01 11.51
C LEU A 36 -11.85 -1.12 12.54
N GLU A 37 -10.87 -2.03 12.44
CA GLU A 37 -10.65 -3.14 13.37
C GLU A 37 -11.86 -4.06 13.57
N VAL A 38 -12.75 -4.12 12.56
CA VAL A 38 -13.94 -4.98 12.58
C VAL A 38 -13.52 -6.42 12.29
N GLN A 39 -13.58 -7.24 13.33
CA GLN A 39 -13.24 -8.66 13.24
C GLN A 39 -14.23 -9.44 12.37
N PRO A 40 -13.77 -10.50 11.67
CA PRO A 40 -14.68 -11.39 10.98
C PRO A 40 -15.61 -12.12 11.95
N PRO A 41 -16.77 -12.59 11.47
CA PRO A 41 -17.61 -13.46 12.27
C PRO A 41 -16.86 -14.74 12.64
N PRO A 42 -17.15 -15.35 13.83
CA PRO A 42 -16.41 -16.52 14.33
C PRO A 42 -16.47 -17.75 13.40
N ASP A 43 -17.48 -17.85 12.58
CA ASP A 43 -17.74 -18.95 11.63
C ASP A 43 -17.21 -18.66 10.22
N LEU A 44 -16.40 -17.61 10.04
CA LEU A 44 -15.82 -17.26 8.75
C LEU A 44 -15.02 -18.43 8.15
N LYS A 45 -15.50 -18.94 7.02
CA LYS A 45 -14.79 -19.93 6.21
C LYS A 45 -13.92 -19.23 5.16
N GLY A 46 -12.91 -18.47 5.61
CA GLY A 46 -12.10 -17.69 4.70
C GLY A 46 -10.82 -17.15 5.33
N GLN A 47 -10.16 -16.29 4.61
CA GLN A 47 -8.88 -15.72 5.01
C GLN A 47 -9.06 -14.29 5.51
N LYS A 48 -8.62 -14.05 6.74
CA LYS A 48 -8.52 -12.71 7.32
C LYS A 48 -7.24 -12.03 6.82
N ILE A 49 -7.37 -10.87 6.22
CA ILE A 49 -6.26 -10.04 5.76
C ILE A 49 -6.26 -8.75 6.56
N VAL A 50 -5.19 -8.49 7.29
CA VAL A 50 -5.03 -7.26 8.08
C VAL A 50 -4.32 -6.21 7.26
N LEU A 51 -4.94 -5.06 7.10
CA LEU A 51 -4.43 -3.90 6.37
C LEU A 51 -4.11 -2.79 7.37
N VAL A 52 -2.87 -2.34 7.42
CA VAL A 52 -2.44 -1.29 8.34
C VAL A 52 -2.04 -0.05 7.55
N ALA A 53 -2.88 0.98 7.64
CA ALA A 53 -2.61 2.29 7.05
C ALA A 53 -1.70 3.12 7.96
N GLY A 54 -0.71 3.79 7.38
CA GLY A 54 0.14 4.76 8.07
C GLY A 54 -0.62 6.01 8.51
N SER A 55 0.05 6.81 9.34
CA SER A 55 -0.41 8.14 9.69
C SER A 55 -0.26 9.09 8.50
N LYS A 56 -0.98 10.20 8.56
CA LYS A 56 -0.91 11.29 7.58
C LYS A 56 0.54 11.74 7.31
N SER A 57 0.90 11.78 6.04
CA SER A 57 2.25 12.08 5.57
C SER A 57 2.22 12.81 4.22
N HIS A 58 3.29 13.52 3.88
CA HIS A 58 3.50 14.22 2.60
C HIS A 58 2.38 15.22 2.22
N GLY A 59 2.38 15.65 0.95
CA GLY A 59 1.40 16.58 0.40
C GLY A 59 0.09 15.90 -0.04
N PRO A 60 -0.95 16.69 -0.37
CA PRO A 60 -2.19 16.14 -0.92
C PRO A 60 -1.94 15.34 -2.20
N GLY A 61 -2.56 14.16 -2.28
CA GLY A 61 -2.42 13.24 -3.40
C GLY A 61 -1.22 12.30 -3.32
N ASP A 62 -0.27 12.57 -2.41
CA ASP A 62 0.89 11.72 -2.15
C ASP A 62 0.75 11.09 -0.76
N HIS A 63 1.19 9.83 -0.60
CA HIS A 63 1.07 9.08 0.66
C HIS A 63 -0.33 9.18 1.29
N GLU A 64 -1.38 9.04 0.49
CA GLU A 64 -2.75 8.93 0.99
C GLU A 64 -2.96 7.50 1.55
N PHE A 65 -2.24 7.18 2.62
CA PHE A 65 -2.20 5.83 3.18
C PHE A 65 -3.56 5.33 3.62
N PHE A 66 -4.34 6.18 4.30
CA PHE A 66 -5.68 5.80 4.74
C PHE A 66 -6.60 5.54 3.54
N ALA A 67 -6.66 6.48 2.60
CA ALA A 67 -7.51 6.36 1.40
C ALA A 67 -7.10 5.18 0.53
N GLY A 68 -5.80 4.99 0.27
CA GLY A 68 -5.29 3.87 -0.50
C GLY A 68 -5.55 2.51 0.17
N THR A 69 -5.45 2.43 1.50
CA THR A 69 -5.80 1.23 2.25
C THR A 69 -7.30 0.94 2.21
N ALA A 70 -8.15 1.98 2.27
CA ALA A 70 -9.60 1.84 2.09
C ALA A 70 -9.96 1.36 0.68
N VAL A 71 -9.26 1.84 -0.35
CA VAL A 71 -9.37 1.30 -1.72
C VAL A 71 -9.02 -0.19 -1.74
N LEU A 72 -7.87 -0.58 -1.19
CA LEU A 72 -7.47 -2.00 -1.11
C LEU A 72 -8.49 -2.85 -0.37
N MET A 73 -9.03 -2.37 0.75
CA MET A 73 -10.08 -3.06 1.50
C MET A 73 -11.31 -3.33 0.62
N ASN A 74 -11.76 -2.33 -0.16
CA ASN A 74 -12.90 -2.47 -1.06
C ASN A 74 -12.62 -3.42 -2.23
N LEU A 75 -11.39 -3.43 -2.75
CA LEU A 75 -10.97 -4.34 -3.81
C LEU A 75 -10.92 -5.79 -3.30
N LEU A 76 -10.35 -6.02 -2.12
CA LEU A 76 -10.26 -7.36 -1.52
C LEU A 76 -11.63 -7.96 -1.19
N LYS A 77 -12.61 -7.13 -0.79
CA LYS A 77 -14.01 -7.56 -0.58
C LYS A 77 -14.68 -8.13 -1.83
N GLN A 78 -14.13 -7.89 -3.02
CA GLN A 78 -14.63 -8.47 -4.28
C GLN A 78 -14.20 -9.93 -4.48
N THR A 79 -13.29 -10.44 -3.63
CA THR A 79 -12.85 -11.84 -3.66
C THR A 79 -13.65 -12.65 -2.63
N PRO A 80 -14.32 -13.72 -3.04
CA PRO A 80 -15.04 -14.60 -2.11
C PRO A 80 -14.12 -15.16 -1.00
N ASN A 81 -14.67 -15.34 0.19
CA ASN A 81 -13.95 -15.90 1.34
C ASN A 81 -12.70 -15.09 1.78
N VAL A 82 -12.68 -13.80 1.51
CA VAL A 82 -11.66 -12.87 2.00
C VAL A 82 -12.32 -11.83 2.90
N TRP A 83 -11.74 -11.66 4.09
CA TRP A 83 -12.19 -10.67 5.06
C TRP A 83 -11.07 -9.67 5.36
N PRO A 84 -11.06 -8.49 4.72
CA PRO A 84 -10.11 -7.45 5.04
C PRO A 84 -10.51 -6.72 6.33
N VAL A 85 -9.56 -6.58 7.24
CA VAL A 85 -9.66 -5.81 8.49
C VAL A 85 -8.67 -4.67 8.41
N MET A 86 -9.15 -3.44 8.54
CA MET A 86 -8.30 -2.25 8.43
C MET A 86 -8.03 -1.63 9.79
N ALA A 87 -6.76 -1.37 10.08
CA ALA A 87 -6.29 -0.51 11.15
C ALA A 87 -5.66 0.77 10.57
N ARG A 88 -5.57 1.83 11.38
CA ARG A 88 -5.01 3.12 10.99
C ARG A 88 -3.86 3.56 11.89
N ASP A 89 -3.23 4.66 11.53
CA ASP A 89 -2.17 5.32 12.31
C ASP A 89 -0.94 4.44 12.59
N GLY A 90 -0.71 3.48 11.66
CA GLY A 90 0.49 2.64 11.61
C GLY A 90 0.48 1.42 12.52
N TRP A 91 -0.50 1.31 13.45
CA TRP A 91 -0.62 0.13 14.33
C TRP A 91 -2.04 0.03 14.89
N PRO A 92 -2.63 -1.19 14.99
CA PRO A 92 -3.97 -1.35 15.55
C PRO A 92 -4.01 -0.93 17.02
N LYS A 93 -5.18 -0.44 17.45
CA LYS A 93 -5.44 -0.13 18.86
C LYS A 93 -5.58 -1.40 19.68
N ASP A 94 -6.19 -2.41 19.08
CA ASP A 94 -6.29 -3.75 19.65
C ASP A 94 -5.45 -4.72 18.81
N GLU A 95 -4.33 -5.18 19.36
CA GLU A 95 -3.41 -6.09 18.69
C GLU A 95 -4.02 -7.48 18.40
N SER A 96 -5.16 -7.84 19.03
CA SER A 96 -5.92 -9.06 18.69
C SER A 96 -6.41 -9.05 17.22
N VAL A 97 -6.37 -7.89 16.56
CA VAL A 97 -6.58 -7.77 15.11
C VAL A 97 -5.65 -8.70 14.33
N PHE A 98 -4.45 -8.97 14.82
CA PHE A 98 -3.51 -9.87 14.15
C PHE A 98 -3.83 -11.37 14.35
N ASP A 99 -4.66 -11.72 15.33
CA ASP A 99 -4.99 -13.12 15.61
C ASP A 99 -5.72 -13.77 14.46
N GLY A 100 -5.23 -14.92 14.00
CA GLY A 100 -5.80 -15.62 12.86
C GLY A 100 -5.63 -14.91 11.50
N ALA A 101 -4.77 -13.90 11.39
CA ALA A 101 -4.45 -13.28 10.12
C ALA A 101 -3.75 -14.27 9.18
N ALA A 102 -4.20 -14.35 7.94
CA ALA A 102 -3.53 -15.08 6.88
C ALA A 102 -2.43 -14.23 6.21
N CYS A 103 -2.60 -12.91 6.22
CA CYS A 103 -1.65 -11.94 5.68
C CYS A 103 -1.76 -10.62 6.42
N VAL A 104 -0.61 -9.93 6.56
CA VAL A 104 -0.55 -8.55 7.07
C VAL A 104 0.05 -7.67 6.00
N VAL A 105 -0.60 -6.53 5.73
CA VAL A 105 -0.23 -5.54 4.71
C VAL A 105 0.05 -4.21 5.40
N PHE A 106 1.21 -3.63 5.14
CA PHE A 106 1.59 -2.31 5.62
C PHE A 106 1.71 -1.34 4.46
N TYR A 107 0.98 -0.24 4.53
CA TYR A 107 1.06 0.89 3.60
C TYR A 107 1.23 2.17 4.41
N MET A 108 2.47 2.57 4.62
CA MET A 108 2.85 3.61 5.58
C MET A 108 4.26 4.14 5.33
N ASP A 109 4.66 5.16 6.08
CA ASP A 109 6.05 5.61 6.11
C ASP A 109 6.98 4.55 6.71
N GLY A 110 8.19 4.49 6.16
CA GLY A 110 9.22 3.53 6.49
C GLY A 110 10.34 4.05 7.39
N ARG A 111 11.48 3.39 7.33
CA ARG A 111 12.71 3.66 8.05
C ARG A 111 12.52 3.72 9.57
N GLY A 112 13.20 4.61 10.27
CA GLY A 112 13.04 4.79 11.72
C GLY A 112 11.64 5.25 12.17
N GLY A 113 10.83 5.77 11.23
CA GLY A 113 9.41 6.06 11.41
C GLY A 113 8.48 4.86 11.33
N HIS A 114 8.95 3.73 10.78
CA HIS A 114 8.12 2.54 10.56
C HIS A 114 7.56 1.98 11.88
N PRO A 115 6.25 1.93 12.06
CA PRO A 115 5.65 1.50 13.32
C PRO A 115 6.06 0.09 13.79
N VAL A 116 6.35 -0.81 12.86
CA VAL A 116 6.78 -2.19 13.14
C VAL A 116 8.11 -2.26 13.92
N VAL A 117 9.00 -1.27 13.77
CA VAL A 117 10.30 -1.30 14.47
C VAL A 117 10.26 -0.72 15.89
N LYS A 118 9.06 -0.29 16.35
CA LYS A 118 8.89 0.32 17.68
C LYS A 118 8.61 -0.72 18.77
N GLY A 119 9.32 -0.58 19.87
CA GLY A 119 9.12 -1.46 21.04
C GLY A 119 9.37 -2.93 20.70
N ASP A 120 8.43 -3.81 21.07
CA ASP A 120 8.49 -5.25 20.85
C ASP A 120 7.77 -5.75 19.60
N ARG A 121 7.35 -4.82 18.73
CA ARG A 121 6.50 -5.12 17.54
C ARG A 121 7.19 -6.03 16.52
N LEU A 122 8.51 -5.85 16.30
CA LEU A 122 9.26 -6.79 15.44
C LEU A 122 9.17 -8.23 15.98
N LYS A 123 9.28 -8.43 17.31
CA LYS A 123 9.13 -9.73 17.92
C LYS A 123 7.72 -10.31 17.76
N LYS A 124 6.69 -9.45 17.87
CA LYS A 124 5.29 -9.86 17.62
C LYS A 124 5.08 -10.28 16.16
N MET A 125 5.64 -9.52 15.22
CA MET A 125 5.57 -9.89 13.79
C MET A 125 6.35 -11.18 13.52
N GLN A 126 7.52 -11.38 14.11
CA GLN A 126 8.23 -12.65 13.99
C GLN A 126 7.34 -13.84 14.42
N ALA A 127 6.61 -13.72 15.53
CA ALA A 127 5.70 -14.78 15.97
C ALA A 127 4.55 -15.06 14.99
N LEU A 128 4.15 -14.09 14.16
CA LEU A 128 3.22 -14.31 13.04
C LEU A 128 3.92 -14.98 11.87
N MET A 129 5.14 -14.55 11.56
CA MET A 129 5.94 -15.14 10.48
C MET A 129 6.22 -16.62 10.76
N ASP A 130 6.53 -16.98 12.00
CA ASP A 130 6.75 -18.38 12.44
C ASP A 130 5.50 -19.27 12.25
N LYS A 131 4.31 -18.66 12.16
CA LYS A 131 3.04 -19.33 11.82
C LYS A 131 2.76 -19.37 10.31
N GLY A 132 3.67 -18.86 9.49
CA GLY A 132 3.53 -18.81 8.03
C GLY A 132 2.58 -17.72 7.52
N VAL A 133 2.27 -16.69 8.34
CA VAL A 133 1.46 -15.52 7.92
C VAL A 133 2.16 -14.78 6.78
N GLY A 134 1.40 -14.35 5.77
CA GLY A 134 1.91 -13.57 4.66
C GLY A 134 2.33 -12.16 5.09
N TRP A 135 3.38 -11.62 4.46
CA TRP A 135 3.92 -10.30 4.73
C TRP A 135 3.92 -9.44 3.48
N VAL A 136 3.31 -8.27 3.52
CA VAL A 136 3.24 -7.35 2.39
C VAL A 136 3.58 -5.93 2.83
N ASN A 137 4.57 -5.33 2.17
CA ASN A 137 4.89 -3.91 2.33
C ASN A 137 4.70 -3.17 1.02
N LEU A 138 3.99 -2.05 1.09
CA LEU A 138 3.70 -1.19 -0.04
C LEU A 138 4.38 0.17 0.12
N HIS A 139 5.03 0.60 -0.94
CA HIS A 139 5.72 1.88 -1.08
C HIS A 139 6.78 2.09 0.00
N TYR A 140 6.70 3.18 0.75
CA TYR A 140 7.70 3.55 1.75
C TYR A 140 7.81 2.52 2.90
N ALA A 141 6.78 1.69 3.11
CA ALA A 141 6.88 0.60 4.08
C ALA A 141 7.94 -0.47 3.75
N VAL A 142 8.55 -0.46 2.56
CA VAL A 142 9.68 -1.34 2.22
C VAL A 142 11.03 -0.83 2.75
N ASP A 143 11.07 0.42 3.28
CA ASP A 143 12.31 1.08 3.75
C ASP A 143 12.53 0.81 5.25
N TYR A 144 13.69 0.23 5.55
CA TYR A 144 14.11 -0.09 6.92
C TYR A 144 15.53 0.37 7.17
N GLU A 145 15.81 0.78 8.40
CA GLU A 145 17.21 0.90 8.84
C GLU A 145 17.89 -0.47 8.75
N PRO A 146 19.20 -0.54 8.41
CA PRO A 146 19.89 -1.81 8.18
C PRO A 146 19.74 -2.82 9.31
N LYS A 147 19.72 -2.36 10.57
CA LYS A 147 19.56 -3.22 11.75
C LYS A 147 18.23 -3.95 11.78
N ASP A 148 17.14 -3.28 11.34
CA ASP A 148 15.79 -3.80 11.32
C ASP A 148 15.53 -4.56 10.00
N GLY A 149 16.11 -4.06 8.90
CA GLY A 149 16.10 -4.70 7.59
C GLY A 149 16.70 -6.09 7.60
N ALA A 150 17.73 -6.34 8.42
CA ALA A 150 18.32 -7.66 8.61
C ALA A 150 17.32 -8.74 9.09
N THR A 151 16.29 -8.33 9.81
CA THR A 151 15.17 -9.22 10.20
C THR A 151 14.12 -9.29 9.09
N VAL A 152 13.66 -8.14 8.59
CA VAL A 152 12.55 -8.05 7.65
C VAL A 152 12.87 -8.65 6.28
N VAL A 153 14.13 -8.63 5.87
CA VAL A 153 14.57 -9.27 4.61
C VAL A 153 14.22 -10.76 4.57
N ASN A 154 14.21 -11.45 5.72
CA ASN A 154 13.82 -12.86 5.81
C ASN A 154 12.29 -13.07 5.69
N TRP A 155 11.49 -12.00 5.85
CA TRP A 155 10.03 -12.07 5.70
C TRP A 155 9.57 -11.68 4.30
N MET A 156 10.32 -10.75 3.65
CA MET A 156 9.93 -10.10 2.41
C MET A 156 10.87 -10.39 1.23
N GLY A 157 12.07 -10.91 1.48
CA GLY A 157 13.04 -11.26 0.44
C GLY A 157 13.93 -10.11 -0.04
N GLY A 158 13.55 -8.88 0.23
CA GLY A 158 14.28 -7.65 -0.09
C GLY A 158 13.74 -6.47 0.66
N TYR A 159 14.51 -5.40 0.82
CA TYR A 159 14.07 -4.15 1.43
C TYR A 159 14.87 -2.97 0.85
N TYR A 160 14.36 -1.74 1.02
CA TYR A 160 15.08 -0.52 0.72
C TYR A 160 16.11 -0.27 1.82
N ASP A 161 17.40 -0.33 1.45
CA ASP A 161 18.51 0.02 2.34
C ASP A 161 18.92 1.47 2.06
N PRO A 162 18.77 2.41 3.01
CA PRO A 162 19.08 3.83 2.79
C PRO A 162 20.55 4.12 2.42
N ARG A 163 21.44 3.13 2.58
CA ARG A 163 22.85 3.26 2.20
C ARG A 163 23.08 3.05 0.71
N THR A 164 22.23 2.29 0.03
CA THR A 164 22.44 1.84 -1.35
C THR A 164 21.25 2.12 -2.26
N SER A 165 20.04 1.94 -1.77
CA SER A 165 18.79 2.12 -2.54
C SER A 165 18.50 3.59 -2.82
N ILE A 166 17.67 3.86 -3.82
CA ILE A 166 17.24 5.20 -4.22
C ILE A 166 15.75 5.21 -4.58
N ASN A 167 15.12 6.40 -4.48
CA ASN A 167 13.68 6.61 -4.59
C ASN A 167 13.29 7.78 -5.51
N PRO A 168 13.75 7.81 -6.78
CA PRO A 168 13.40 8.88 -7.71
C PRO A 168 11.97 8.72 -8.25
N HIS A 169 11.39 9.84 -8.71
CA HIS A 169 10.18 9.82 -9.52
C HIS A 169 10.55 9.56 -10.99
N TRP A 170 9.99 8.49 -11.58
CA TRP A 170 10.22 8.14 -12.98
C TRP A 170 9.09 7.32 -13.57
N ASP A 171 9.04 7.23 -14.89
CA ASP A 171 8.04 6.47 -15.63
C ASP A 171 8.55 5.03 -15.80
N ALA A 172 7.98 4.10 -15.04
CA ALA A 172 8.34 2.69 -15.13
C ALA A 172 7.55 2.01 -16.26
N ASP A 173 8.26 1.61 -17.30
CA ASP A 173 7.71 0.90 -18.44
C ASP A 173 7.81 -0.61 -18.21
N ILE A 174 6.75 -1.18 -17.65
CA ILE A 174 6.62 -2.60 -17.34
C ILE A 174 6.22 -3.37 -18.59
N ARG A 175 7.20 -3.92 -19.31
CA ARG A 175 6.98 -4.59 -20.60
C ARG A 175 6.82 -6.09 -20.49
N ALA A 176 7.47 -6.71 -19.53
CA ALA A 176 7.51 -8.15 -19.36
C ALA A 176 6.99 -8.54 -17.98
N LEU A 177 6.17 -9.57 -17.93
CA LEU A 177 5.58 -10.10 -16.71
C LEU A 177 5.94 -11.59 -16.61
N PRO A 178 6.48 -12.08 -15.48
CA PRO A 178 6.79 -13.49 -15.29
C PRO A 178 5.49 -14.31 -15.25
N LYS A 179 5.58 -15.60 -15.55
CA LYS A 179 4.46 -16.52 -15.32
C LYS A 179 4.34 -16.81 -13.81
N HIS A 180 3.52 -16.04 -13.12
CA HIS A 180 3.32 -16.14 -11.68
C HIS A 180 1.85 -15.86 -11.32
N PRO A 181 1.26 -16.41 -10.24
CA PRO A 181 -0.11 -16.08 -9.83
C PRO A 181 -0.35 -14.57 -9.67
N ILE A 182 0.64 -13.80 -9.20
CA ILE A 182 0.55 -12.34 -9.01
C ILE A 182 0.32 -11.60 -10.34
N THR A 183 0.81 -12.14 -11.47
CA THR A 183 0.70 -11.49 -12.78
C THR A 183 -0.51 -11.97 -13.60
N ARG A 184 -1.34 -12.85 -13.06
CA ARG A 184 -2.57 -13.30 -13.74
C ARG A 184 -3.48 -12.12 -14.04
N GLY A 185 -3.91 -11.99 -15.29
CA GLY A 185 -4.77 -10.93 -15.77
C GLY A 185 -4.15 -9.52 -15.80
N VAL A 186 -2.88 -9.38 -15.45
CA VAL A 186 -2.11 -8.13 -15.54
C VAL A 186 -1.55 -8.00 -16.96
N LYS A 187 -1.65 -6.82 -17.54
CA LYS A 187 -1.08 -6.47 -18.85
C LYS A 187 0.16 -5.59 -18.66
N PRO A 188 1.07 -5.52 -19.63
CA PRO A 188 2.13 -4.51 -19.64
C PRO A 188 1.54 -3.10 -19.51
N PHE A 189 2.17 -2.25 -18.70
CA PHE A 189 1.72 -0.89 -18.44
C PHE A 189 2.92 0.05 -18.21
N ASN A 190 2.68 1.34 -18.40
CA ASN A 190 3.64 2.39 -18.10
C ASN A 190 3.00 3.35 -17.11
N ILE A 191 3.67 3.65 -16.01
CA ILE A 191 3.12 4.52 -14.99
C ILE A 191 4.22 5.27 -14.24
N ARG A 192 4.01 6.58 -14.06
CA ARG A 192 4.88 7.43 -13.26
C ARG A 192 4.56 7.29 -11.78
N ASP A 193 5.60 6.97 -10.99
CA ASP A 193 5.52 6.95 -9.53
C ASP A 193 6.91 7.26 -8.94
N GLU A 194 7.01 7.32 -7.62
CA GLU A 194 8.29 7.28 -6.90
C GLU A 194 8.72 5.81 -6.75
N TRP A 195 9.23 5.26 -7.85
CA TRP A 195 9.65 3.86 -7.87
C TRP A 195 11.03 3.68 -7.27
N TYR A 196 11.11 2.98 -6.15
CA TYR A 196 12.38 2.66 -5.49
C TYR A 196 13.07 1.51 -6.20
N TYR A 197 14.39 1.55 -6.23
CA TYR A 197 15.19 0.49 -6.80
C TYR A 197 16.60 0.38 -6.18
N ASN A 198 17.41 -0.56 -6.67
CA ASN A 198 18.69 -0.96 -6.09
C ASN A 198 18.51 -1.48 -4.66
N MET A 199 17.57 -2.43 -4.51
CA MET A 199 17.18 -3.02 -3.24
C MET A 199 18.28 -3.89 -2.65
N HIS A 200 18.27 -4.03 -1.33
CA HIS A 200 19.02 -5.05 -0.62
C HIS A 200 18.24 -6.36 -0.60
N TRP A 201 18.87 -7.45 -1.05
CA TRP A 201 18.22 -8.75 -1.21
C TRP A 201 18.64 -9.76 -0.14
N VAL A 202 17.78 -10.72 0.16
CA VAL A 202 18.07 -11.82 1.09
C VAL A 202 19.35 -12.55 0.72
N GLY A 203 20.16 -12.87 1.74
CA GLY A 203 21.48 -13.46 1.56
C GLY A 203 22.56 -12.47 1.11
N ASP A 204 22.34 -11.16 1.37
CA ASP A 204 23.28 -10.07 1.00
C ASP A 204 23.62 -10.04 -0.49
N LYS A 205 22.63 -10.28 -1.33
CA LYS A 205 22.84 -10.35 -2.79
C LYS A 205 22.70 -8.98 -3.44
N PRO A 206 23.60 -8.64 -4.40
CA PRO A 206 23.51 -7.37 -5.14
C PRO A 206 22.46 -7.42 -6.27
N ASP A 207 22.08 -8.62 -6.69
CA ASP A 207 21.09 -8.85 -7.75
C ASP A 207 19.99 -9.78 -7.29
N VAL A 208 18.75 -9.47 -7.69
CA VAL A 208 17.58 -10.27 -7.37
C VAL A 208 17.66 -11.69 -7.94
N ALA A 209 18.34 -11.87 -9.07
CA ALA A 209 18.54 -13.18 -9.69
C ALA A 209 19.34 -14.16 -8.82
N GLU A 210 20.16 -13.63 -7.90
CA GLU A 210 20.93 -14.43 -6.95
C GLU A 210 20.20 -14.66 -5.62
N ALA A 211 19.11 -13.95 -5.37
CA ALA A 211 18.35 -14.01 -4.13
C ALA A 211 17.42 -15.22 -4.12
N LYS A 212 17.81 -16.27 -3.39
CA LYS A 212 17.05 -17.54 -3.35
C LYS A 212 15.63 -17.33 -2.83
N GLY A 213 14.63 -17.81 -3.55
CA GLY A 213 13.22 -17.72 -3.22
C GLY A 213 12.56 -16.40 -3.63
N VAL A 214 13.32 -15.44 -4.14
CA VAL A 214 12.78 -14.18 -4.65
C VAL A 214 12.46 -14.31 -6.14
N THR A 215 11.26 -13.91 -6.52
CA THR A 215 10.82 -13.80 -7.92
C THR A 215 10.55 -12.33 -8.24
N PRO A 216 11.27 -11.71 -9.20
CA PRO A 216 10.95 -10.37 -9.66
C PRO A 216 9.59 -10.38 -10.38
N ILE A 217 8.65 -9.54 -9.91
CA ILE A 217 7.29 -9.46 -10.44
C ILE A 217 7.15 -8.30 -11.42
N LEU A 218 7.61 -7.12 -11.03
CA LEU A 218 7.67 -5.95 -11.91
C LEU A 218 9.11 -5.50 -12.05
N GLN A 219 9.54 -5.33 -13.29
CA GLN A 219 10.88 -4.85 -13.63
C GLN A 219 10.80 -3.78 -14.70
N ALA A 220 11.62 -2.76 -14.57
CA ALA A 220 11.76 -1.70 -15.57
C ALA A 220 13.18 -1.15 -15.59
N LEU A 221 13.55 -0.47 -16.67
CA LEU A 221 14.82 0.21 -16.82
C LEU A 221 14.69 1.67 -16.36
N PRO A 222 15.22 2.05 -15.17
CA PRO A 222 15.20 3.44 -14.76
C PRO A 222 16.16 4.27 -15.59
N PRO A 223 15.87 5.58 -15.80
CA PRO A 223 16.83 6.48 -16.42
C PRO A 223 18.12 6.57 -15.61
N ASP A 224 19.27 6.41 -16.26
CA ASP A 224 20.58 6.37 -15.58
C ASP A 224 20.91 7.66 -14.80
N ASN A 225 20.37 8.81 -15.21
CA ASN A 225 20.51 10.07 -14.49
C ASN A 225 19.78 10.10 -13.14
N THR A 226 18.90 9.15 -12.88
CA THR A 226 18.23 8.99 -11.58
C THR A 226 19.04 8.18 -10.56
N ARG A 227 20.14 7.55 -10.96
CA ARG A 227 21.03 6.75 -10.09
C ARG A 227 21.87 7.66 -9.19
N GLY A 228 21.25 8.16 -8.11
CA GLY A 228 21.82 9.20 -7.24
C GLY A 228 22.94 8.73 -6.31
N THR A 229 22.95 7.45 -5.88
CA THR A 229 23.97 6.91 -4.97
C THR A 229 25.20 6.39 -5.72
N ALA A 230 26.34 6.35 -5.04
CA ALA A 230 27.57 5.76 -5.60
C ALA A 230 27.39 4.27 -5.90
N ASP A 231 26.59 3.58 -5.12
CA ASP A 231 26.30 2.16 -5.32
C ASP A 231 25.42 1.95 -6.56
N ALA A 232 24.32 2.68 -6.71
CA ALA A 232 23.42 2.58 -7.85
C ALA A 232 24.12 2.91 -9.18
N LYS A 233 25.10 3.84 -9.18
CA LYS A 233 25.90 4.21 -10.35
C LYS A 233 26.79 3.09 -10.88
N LYS A 234 27.05 2.03 -10.10
CA LYS A 234 27.78 0.85 -10.58
C LYS A 234 26.98 0.03 -11.60
N TYR A 235 25.67 0.24 -11.66
CA TYR A 235 24.72 -0.59 -12.41
C TYR A 235 24.01 0.17 -13.52
N LEU A 236 24.71 1.07 -14.24
CA LEU A 236 24.15 1.78 -15.40
C LEU A 236 23.54 0.79 -16.40
N GLY A 237 22.37 1.10 -16.93
CA GLY A 237 21.65 0.25 -17.88
C GLY A 237 21.05 -1.02 -17.30
N ARG A 238 21.15 -1.29 -15.97
CA ARG A 238 20.52 -2.46 -15.34
C ARG A 238 19.03 -2.26 -15.23
N ILE A 239 18.27 -3.31 -15.63
CA ILE A 239 16.85 -3.41 -15.34
C ILE A 239 16.69 -3.65 -13.83
N GLU A 240 15.85 -2.85 -13.18
CA GLU A 240 15.66 -2.90 -11.74
C GLU A 240 14.32 -3.54 -11.39
N THR A 241 14.30 -4.24 -10.26
CA THR A 241 13.08 -4.83 -9.71
C THR A 241 12.39 -3.84 -8.79
N VAL A 242 11.13 -3.51 -9.12
CA VAL A 242 10.30 -2.55 -8.38
C VAL A 242 9.12 -3.22 -7.66
N ALA A 243 8.88 -4.51 -7.92
CA ALA A 243 8.00 -5.37 -7.12
C ALA A 243 8.50 -6.82 -7.19
N TRP A 244 8.42 -7.52 -6.07
CA TRP A 244 8.93 -8.89 -5.94
C TRP A 244 8.09 -9.75 -5.02
N ALA A 245 8.00 -11.03 -5.33
CA ALA A 245 7.45 -12.07 -4.49
C ALA A 245 8.58 -12.85 -3.79
N TYR A 246 8.33 -13.34 -2.60
CA TYR A 246 9.27 -14.15 -1.85
C TYR A 246 8.59 -15.41 -1.30
N ASP A 247 9.02 -16.57 -1.78
CA ASP A 247 8.70 -17.86 -1.20
C ASP A 247 9.66 -18.14 -0.05
N ARG A 248 9.18 -17.95 1.19
CA ARG A 248 10.00 -18.13 2.39
C ARG A 248 10.33 -19.60 2.65
N PRO A 249 11.50 -19.90 3.21
CA PRO A 249 11.89 -21.28 3.56
C PRO A 249 10.94 -21.98 4.53
N ASP A 250 10.22 -21.20 5.37
CA ASP A 250 9.22 -21.70 6.33
C ASP A 250 7.85 -21.99 5.70
N GLY A 251 7.71 -21.82 4.38
CA GLY A 251 6.46 -21.97 3.65
C GLY A 251 5.52 -20.77 3.74
N GLY A 252 5.91 -19.68 4.41
CA GLY A 252 5.24 -18.39 4.33
C GLY A 252 5.54 -17.68 3.01
N ARG A 253 4.90 -16.51 2.79
CA ARG A 253 5.07 -15.72 1.57
C ARG A 253 5.26 -14.25 1.90
N GLY A 254 6.14 -13.58 1.16
CA GLY A 254 6.39 -12.16 1.26
C GLY A 254 6.20 -11.44 -0.06
N PHE A 255 5.87 -10.15 -0.01
CA PHE A 255 5.76 -9.30 -1.19
C PHE A 255 6.19 -7.87 -0.87
N GLY A 256 7.06 -7.32 -1.68
CA GLY A 256 7.45 -5.91 -1.66
C GLY A 256 7.03 -5.22 -2.96
N PHE A 257 6.49 -4.02 -2.83
CA PHE A 257 6.02 -3.20 -3.95
C PHE A 257 6.43 -1.74 -3.71
N THR A 258 7.23 -1.18 -4.58
CA THR A 258 7.83 0.15 -4.35
C THR A 258 7.00 1.31 -4.88
N GLY A 259 6.01 1.06 -5.74
CA GLY A 259 5.05 2.07 -6.17
C GLY A 259 4.01 2.38 -5.09
N GLY A 260 3.19 3.41 -5.32
CA GLY A 260 2.11 3.81 -4.41
C GLY A 260 2.36 5.14 -3.70
N HIS A 261 3.36 5.92 -4.14
CA HIS A 261 3.52 7.31 -3.71
C HIS A 261 2.31 8.15 -4.12
N SER A 262 2.00 8.10 -5.42
CA SER A 262 0.92 8.90 -5.99
C SER A 262 -0.41 8.15 -5.91
N HIS A 263 -1.34 8.66 -5.11
CA HIS A 263 -2.66 8.04 -4.88
C HIS A 263 -3.46 7.84 -6.18
N ARG A 264 -3.31 8.73 -7.16
CA ARG A 264 -3.99 8.64 -8.46
C ARG A 264 -3.70 7.35 -9.23
N ASN A 265 -2.58 6.68 -8.91
CA ASN A 265 -2.17 5.46 -9.58
C ASN A 265 -3.07 4.25 -9.25
N TRP A 266 -3.86 4.32 -8.16
CA TRP A 266 -4.90 3.33 -7.88
C TRP A 266 -6.00 3.28 -8.95
N ALA A 267 -6.12 4.30 -9.81
CA ALA A 267 -7.03 4.27 -10.95
C ALA A 267 -6.55 3.36 -12.09
N ASP A 268 -5.27 3.02 -12.17
CA ASP A 268 -4.76 2.08 -13.17
C ASP A 268 -5.14 0.65 -12.77
N GLU A 269 -5.74 -0.09 -13.71
CA GLU A 269 -6.28 -1.42 -13.44
C GLU A 269 -5.18 -2.45 -13.20
N ASP A 270 -4.11 -2.39 -13.98
CA ASP A 270 -3.01 -3.33 -13.91
C ASP A 270 -2.16 -3.09 -12.66
N PHE A 271 -1.95 -1.82 -12.28
CA PHE A 271 -1.32 -1.43 -11.03
C PHE A 271 -2.05 -1.99 -9.80
N ARG A 272 -3.37 -1.76 -9.68
CA ARG A 272 -4.12 -2.27 -8.53
C ARG A 272 -4.31 -3.79 -8.58
N ARG A 273 -4.39 -4.40 -9.77
CA ARG A 273 -4.52 -5.86 -9.93
C ARG A 273 -3.28 -6.60 -9.44
N VAL A 274 -2.08 -6.14 -9.78
CA VAL A 274 -0.86 -6.78 -9.30
C VAL A 274 -0.78 -6.75 -7.78
N VAL A 275 -1.17 -5.63 -7.14
CA VAL A 275 -1.14 -5.51 -5.67
C VAL A 275 -2.19 -6.43 -5.02
N VAL A 276 -3.43 -6.45 -5.53
CA VAL A 276 -4.49 -7.34 -4.99
C VAL A 276 -4.12 -8.80 -5.18
N ASN A 277 -3.65 -9.21 -6.37
CA ASN A 277 -3.17 -10.56 -6.62
C ASN A 277 -2.06 -10.96 -5.63
N ALA A 278 -1.12 -10.06 -5.36
CA ALA A 278 -0.02 -10.31 -4.43
C ALA A 278 -0.49 -10.52 -3.00
N ILE A 279 -1.44 -9.70 -2.54
CA ILE A 279 -2.03 -9.85 -1.20
C ILE A 279 -2.76 -11.20 -1.10
N LEU A 280 -3.55 -11.57 -2.10
CA LEU A 280 -4.24 -12.87 -2.15
C LEU A 280 -3.22 -14.03 -2.15
N TRP A 281 -2.19 -13.94 -2.98
CA TRP A 281 -1.13 -14.95 -3.03
C TRP A 281 -0.40 -15.07 -1.68
N CYS A 282 -0.05 -13.97 -1.03
CA CYS A 282 0.57 -13.99 0.30
C CYS A 282 -0.36 -14.59 1.36
N ALA A 283 -1.68 -14.37 1.25
CA ALA A 283 -2.68 -14.97 2.12
C ALA A 283 -3.02 -16.44 1.78
N LYS A 284 -2.34 -17.03 0.80
CA LYS A 284 -2.61 -18.40 0.27
C LYS A 284 -4.04 -18.56 -0.25
N VAL A 285 -4.62 -17.48 -0.76
CA VAL A 285 -5.88 -17.50 -1.51
C VAL A 285 -5.54 -17.68 -2.99
N ASP A 286 -6.28 -18.56 -3.67
CA ASP A 286 -6.08 -18.77 -5.10
C ASP A 286 -6.40 -17.51 -5.89
N VAL A 287 -5.47 -17.09 -6.72
CA VAL A 287 -5.67 -16.00 -7.69
C VAL A 287 -6.30 -16.62 -8.95
N PRO A 288 -7.47 -16.14 -9.40
CA PRO A 288 -8.07 -16.63 -10.63
C PRO A 288 -7.14 -16.48 -11.85
N GLU A 289 -7.31 -17.31 -12.88
CA GLU A 289 -6.48 -17.24 -14.11
C GLU A 289 -6.56 -15.87 -14.80
N GLY A 290 -7.72 -15.22 -14.77
CA GLY A 290 -7.91 -13.84 -15.27
C GLY A 290 -7.49 -12.74 -14.27
N GLY A 291 -6.88 -13.10 -13.14
CA GLY A 291 -6.58 -12.18 -12.03
C GLY A 291 -7.77 -11.91 -11.12
N ALA A 292 -7.51 -11.26 -10.00
CA ALA A 292 -8.56 -10.81 -9.08
C ALA A 292 -9.49 -9.79 -9.73
N LYS A 293 -10.74 -9.74 -9.29
CA LYS A 293 -11.63 -8.62 -9.59
C LYS A 293 -11.10 -7.37 -8.90
N VAL A 294 -10.98 -6.30 -9.65
CA VAL A 294 -10.49 -5.01 -9.16
C VAL A 294 -11.35 -3.86 -9.72
N ALA A 295 -12.69 -4.06 -9.73
CA ALA A 295 -13.62 -3.02 -10.14
C ALA A 295 -13.44 -1.78 -9.26
N PHE A 296 -13.34 -0.62 -9.88
CA PHE A 296 -13.00 0.63 -9.23
C PHE A 296 -13.69 1.80 -9.92
N ASP A 297 -14.32 2.66 -9.14
CA ASP A 297 -14.84 3.92 -9.65
C ASP A 297 -13.76 5.01 -9.45
N PRO A 298 -13.33 5.72 -10.51
CA PRO A 298 -12.34 6.79 -10.39
C PRO A 298 -12.72 7.89 -9.40
N VAL A 299 -14.00 8.07 -9.07
CA VAL A 299 -14.44 9.00 -8.04
C VAL A 299 -13.90 8.64 -6.66
N ASP A 300 -13.64 7.35 -6.42
CA ASP A 300 -13.12 6.84 -5.14
C ASP A 300 -11.68 7.30 -4.84
N LEU A 301 -10.93 7.80 -5.85
CA LEU A 301 -9.67 8.52 -5.62
C LEU A 301 -9.83 9.74 -4.71
N ASN A 302 -11.05 10.27 -4.63
CA ASN A 302 -11.34 11.48 -3.87
C ASN A 302 -12.07 11.20 -2.56
N ARG A 303 -12.09 9.95 -2.09
CA ARG A 303 -12.72 9.55 -0.83
C ARG A 303 -11.68 9.25 0.25
N ASN A 304 -12.05 9.54 1.49
CA ASN A 304 -11.26 9.17 2.67
C ASN A 304 -9.85 9.77 2.70
N LEU A 305 -9.62 10.88 2.01
CA LEU A 305 -8.31 11.55 1.94
C LEU A 305 -7.89 12.10 3.30
N ASP A 306 -6.60 12.31 3.46
CA ASP A 306 -6.06 13.00 4.62
C ASP A 306 -6.15 14.53 4.45
N GLN A 307 -6.67 15.23 5.46
CA GLN A 307 -6.65 16.69 5.48
C GLN A 307 -5.23 17.19 5.75
N LYS A 308 -4.51 17.59 4.70
CA LYS A 308 -3.07 17.92 4.73
C LYS A 308 -2.77 19.44 4.74
N GLY A 309 -3.72 20.25 5.24
CA GLY A 309 -3.51 21.68 5.45
C GLY A 309 -3.42 22.55 4.19
N LYS A 310 -3.77 21.99 3.02
CA LYS A 310 -3.91 22.71 1.74
C LYS A 310 -5.34 22.64 1.24
N PRO A 311 -5.82 23.60 0.42
CA PRO A 311 -7.12 23.49 -0.24
C PRO A 311 -7.25 22.18 -1.00
N PHE A 312 -8.45 21.61 -1.00
CA PHE A 312 -8.75 20.40 -1.75
C PHE A 312 -8.48 20.61 -3.25
N GLN A 313 -7.81 19.65 -3.83
CA GLN A 313 -7.64 19.52 -5.27
C GLN A 313 -8.13 18.15 -5.70
N LYS A 314 -9.07 18.12 -6.65
CA LYS A 314 -9.62 16.87 -7.16
C LYS A 314 -8.51 16.01 -7.78
N ILE A 315 -8.36 14.80 -7.28
CA ILE A 315 -7.41 13.83 -7.82
C ILE A 315 -8.02 13.21 -9.08
N ALA A 316 -7.38 13.43 -10.22
CA ALA A 316 -7.72 12.79 -11.47
C ALA A 316 -6.88 11.52 -11.67
N PRO A 317 -7.41 10.49 -12.36
CA PRO A 317 -6.62 9.34 -12.79
C PRO A 317 -5.33 9.76 -13.50
N ALA A 318 -4.27 8.97 -13.39
CA ALA A 318 -3.11 9.14 -14.24
C ALA A 318 -3.56 9.06 -15.70
N GLY A 319 -3.17 10.03 -16.53
CA GLY A 319 -3.44 9.98 -17.97
C GLY A 319 -2.78 8.74 -18.59
N LYS A 320 -3.50 8.09 -19.53
CA LYS A 320 -2.93 7.02 -20.35
C LYS A 320 -2.01 7.59 -21.39
#